data_15aac7c08388a3237b85bc41491d2bfa
#
_entry.id   15aac7c08388a3237b85bc41491d2bfa
#
_cell.length_a   1.000
_cell.length_b   1.000
_cell.length_c   1.000
_cell.angle_alpha   90.00
_cell.angle_beta   90.00
_cell.angle_gamma   90.00
#
_symmetry.space_group_name_H-M   'P 1'
#
loop_
_entity.id
_entity.type
_entity.pdbx_description
1 polymer ?
#
loop_
_entity_poly.entity_id
_entity_poly.type
_entity_poly.pdbx_seq_one_letter_code
_entity_poly.pdbx_strand_id
1 'polypeptide(L)'
;MKHAVMIGLIGVIAIAAVAAQPAHHSEWHDGPYREEAEDVMNEWEDRVPAQLTFGEVEELAGQLSIPAQKAAYVAKSSVASMIVPGAGQFMNREPLAGALFLAGDLVISAGTLVGVYFLMPEELRFDRIDYLNTPKSRIKDEWVRELEEMTLVDSLPIAGVLAGGMILDYVLSGASARHAGMLARNRIASGEITFKPRPEMIIMAGGRLGLGMSMSY
;
A
#
# COMPACT_ATOMS: atom_id res chain seq x y z
N MET A 1 7.52 -34.80 -3.42
CA MET A 1 8.07 -33.64 -4.17
C MET A 1 7.02 -32.56 -4.46
N LYS A 2 5.72 -32.88 -4.72
CA LYS A 2 4.63 -31.92 -5.02
C LYS A 2 4.43 -30.84 -3.93
N HIS A 3 4.64 -31.15 -2.66
CA HIS A 3 4.50 -30.19 -1.56
C HIS A 3 5.66 -29.17 -1.47
N ALA A 4 6.84 -29.49 -2.00
CA ALA A 4 8.00 -28.60 -1.92
C ALA A 4 7.88 -27.39 -2.87
N VAL A 5 7.30 -27.56 -4.07
CA VAL A 5 7.08 -26.49 -5.04
C VAL A 5 6.01 -25.53 -4.55
N MET A 6 4.92 -26.05 -3.98
CA MET A 6 3.83 -25.25 -3.41
C MET A 6 4.30 -24.48 -2.15
N ILE A 7 5.16 -25.09 -1.32
CA ILE A 7 5.76 -24.44 -0.15
C ILE A 7 6.73 -23.34 -0.59
N GLY A 8 7.49 -23.54 -1.67
CA GLY A 8 8.37 -22.52 -2.23
C GLY A 8 7.60 -21.30 -2.74
N LEU A 9 6.51 -21.50 -3.47
CA LEU A 9 5.66 -20.43 -3.99
C LEU A 9 4.95 -19.67 -2.87
N ILE A 10 4.42 -20.38 -1.87
CA ILE A 10 3.82 -19.80 -0.66
C ILE A 10 4.87 -19.03 0.15
N GLY A 11 6.10 -19.55 0.24
CA GLY A 11 7.22 -18.88 0.92
C GLY A 11 7.59 -17.55 0.27
N VAL A 12 7.64 -17.47 -1.07
CA VAL A 12 7.92 -16.22 -1.80
C VAL A 12 6.80 -15.21 -1.60
N ILE A 13 5.53 -15.65 -1.65
CA ILE A 13 4.37 -14.80 -1.39
C ILE A 13 4.35 -14.31 0.06
N ALA A 14 4.71 -15.17 1.02
CA ALA A 14 4.77 -14.81 2.44
C ALA A 14 5.91 -13.81 2.72
N ILE A 15 7.08 -13.95 2.09
CA ILE A 15 8.20 -13.01 2.23
C ILE A 15 7.82 -11.65 1.61
N ALA A 16 7.16 -11.63 0.46
CA ALA A 16 6.66 -10.40 -0.15
C ALA A 16 5.58 -9.72 0.73
N ALA A 17 4.69 -10.50 1.34
CA ALA A 17 3.67 -9.98 2.26
C ALA A 17 4.27 -9.43 3.57
N VAL A 18 5.34 -10.06 4.10
CA VAL A 18 6.05 -9.56 5.29
C VAL A 18 6.88 -8.31 4.97
N ALA A 19 7.50 -8.26 3.78
CA ALA A 19 8.22 -7.06 3.32
C ALA A 19 7.27 -5.89 2.99
N ALA A 20 6.02 -6.19 2.67
CA ALA A 20 4.95 -5.22 2.41
C ALA A 20 4.21 -4.77 3.67
N GLN A 21 4.60 -5.23 4.86
CA GLN A 21 4.03 -4.67 6.09
C GLN A 21 4.41 -3.19 6.15
N PRO A 22 3.45 -2.27 6.08
CA PRO A 22 3.76 -0.87 6.26
C PRO A 22 4.40 -0.73 7.63
N ALA A 23 5.47 0.05 7.69
CA ALA A 23 6.14 0.47 8.94
C ALA A 23 5.16 1.37 9.75
N HIS A 24 4.02 0.81 10.12
CA HIS A 24 2.87 1.55 10.71
C HIS A 24 3.12 2.04 12.13
N HIS A 25 4.20 1.60 12.79
CA HIS A 25 4.49 2.02 14.16
C HIS A 25 5.61 3.05 14.32
N SER A 26 6.53 3.18 13.36
CA SER A 26 7.64 4.12 13.48
C SER A 26 7.35 5.51 12.90
N GLU A 27 6.45 5.61 11.91
CA GLU A 27 6.15 6.90 11.26
C GLU A 27 5.42 7.90 12.17
N TRP A 28 4.69 7.44 13.19
CA TRP A 28 4.07 8.31 14.19
C TRP A 28 5.09 8.90 15.16
N HIS A 29 6.18 8.18 15.44
CA HIS A 29 7.23 8.63 16.34
C HIS A 29 8.30 9.49 15.65
N ASP A 30 8.45 9.38 14.31
CA ASP A 30 9.48 10.11 13.55
C ASP A 30 8.91 10.90 12.36
N GLY A 31 7.59 11.13 12.33
CA GLY A 31 6.91 11.81 11.23
C GLY A 31 7.17 13.33 11.20
N PRO A 32 7.12 13.96 10.01
CA PRO A 32 7.46 15.39 9.82
C PRO A 32 6.54 16.36 10.55
N TYR A 33 5.41 15.90 11.10
CA TYR A 33 4.47 16.73 11.87
C TYR A 33 4.50 16.44 13.38
N ARG A 34 5.46 15.65 13.83
CA ARG A 34 5.71 15.40 15.24
C ARG A 34 6.16 16.69 15.94
N GLU A 35 7.09 17.40 15.34
CA GLU A 35 7.57 18.68 15.89
C GLU A 35 6.41 19.67 16.08
N GLU A 36 5.51 19.79 15.08
CA GLU A 36 4.31 20.64 15.21
C GLU A 36 3.41 20.19 16.37
N ALA A 37 3.27 18.89 16.60
CA ALA A 37 2.47 18.38 17.72
C ALA A 37 3.20 18.57 19.06
N GLU A 38 4.51 18.42 19.10
CA GLU A 38 5.35 18.68 20.27
C GLU A 38 5.33 20.17 20.62
N ASP A 39 5.40 21.07 19.64
CA ASP A 39 5.29 22.52 19.87
C ASP A 39 3.95 22.87 20.51
N VAL A 40 2.85 22.31 20.01
CA VAL A 40 1.51 22.48 20.64
C VAL A 40 1.51 21.95 22.07
N MET A 41 2.08 20.76 22.31
CA MET A 41 2.13 20.19 23.65
C MET A 41 2.99 21.01 24.60
N ASN A 42 4.12 21.53 24.14
CA ASN A 42 5.03 22.38 24.93
C ASN A 42 4.37 23.71 25.33
N GLU A 43 3.55 24.31 24.46
CA GLU A 43 2.77 25.52 24.80
C GLU A 43 1.81 25.29 25.97
N TRP A 44 1.36 24.04 26.15
CA TRP A 44 0.43 23.64 27.20
C TRP A 44 1.08 22.93 28.39
N GLU A 45 2.42 22.73 28.37
CA GLU A 45 3.16 21.94 29.39
C GLU A 45 3.03 22.53 30.82
N ASP A 46 3.05 23.86 30.93
CA ASP A 46 2.93 24.54 32.20
C ASP A 46 1.53 24.53 32.82
N ARG A 47 0.52 24.02 32.08
CA ARG A 47 -0.86 23.93 32.51
C ARG A 47 -1.14 22.60 33.19
N VAL A 48 -1.57 22.64 34.45
CA VAL A 48 -1.93 21.42 35.19
C VAL A 48 -3.20 20.82 34.57
N PRO A 49 -3.19 19.56 34.08
CA PRO A 49 -4.35 18.95 33.40
C PRO A 49 -5.65 18.99 34.21
N ALA A 50 -5.56 18.93 35.54
CA ALA A 50 -6.72 18.98 36.43
C ALA A 50 -7.36 20.38 36.57
N GLN A 51 -6.73 21.41 36.02
CA GLN A 51 -7.19 22.80 36.07
C GLN A 51 -7.69 23.31 34.71
N LEU A 52 -7.55 22.50 33.63
CA LEU A 52 -8.03 22.86 32.33
C LEU A 52 -9.55 22.91 32.31
N THR A 53 -10.08 23.99 31.79
CA THR A 53 -11.49 24.10 31.49
C THR A 53 -11.87 23.26 30.27
N PHE A 54 -13.14 22.92 30.13
CA PHE A 54 -13.63 22.17 28.97
C PHE A 54 -13.28 22.86 27.64
N GLY A 55 -13.40 24.19 27.57
CA GLY A 55 -13.05 24.96 26.37
C GLY A 55 -11.56 24.89 26.03
N GLU A 56 -10.67 24.91 27.03
CA GLU A 56 -9.22 24.76 26.83
C GLU A 56 -8.84 23.36 26.33
N VAL A 57 -9.54 22.35 26.85
CA VAL A 57 -9.35 20.96 26.38
C VAL A 57 -9.81 20.82 24.92
N GLU A 58 -10.93 21.44 24.55
CA GLU A 58 -11.43 21.47 23.17
C GLU A 58 -10.47 22.21 22.23
N GLU A 59 -9.90 23.34 22.69
CA GLU A 59 -8.91 24.09 21.94
C GLU A 59 -7.63 23.28 21.69
N LEU A 60 -7.06 22.66 22.74
CA LEU A 60 -5.90 21.78 22.64
C LEU A 60 -6.15 20.63 21.68
N ALA A 61 -7.31 19.96 21.80
CA ALA A 61 -7.68 18.87 20.88
C ALA A 61 -7.79 19.38 19.44
N GLY A 62 -8.36 20.55 19.23
CA GLY A 62 -8.45 21.20 17.93
C GLY A 62 -7.07 21.47 17.33
N GLN A 63 -6.15 22.02 18.11
CA GLN A 63 -4.79 22.32 17.68
C GLN A 63 -4.01 21.03 17.34
N LEU A 64 -4.08 19.99 18.16
CA LEU A 64 -3.44 18.69 17.92
C LEU A 64 -4.05 17.94 16.73
N SER A 65 -5.31 18.23 16.39
CA SER A 65 -5.95 17.60 15.24
C SER A 65 -5.33 17.98 13.90
N ILE A 66 -4.71 19.16 13.80
CA ILE A 66 -4.12 19.66 12.55
C ILE A 66 -2.89 18.84 12.14
N PRO A 67 -1.83 18.69 12.97
CA PRO A 67 -0.70 17.84 12.60
C PRO A 67 -1.10 16.39 12.35
N ALA A 68 -2.08 15.87 13.09
CA ALA A 68 -2.61 14.54 12.86
C ALA A 68 -3.29 14.40 11.48
N GLN A 69 -4.11 15.38 11.07
CA GLN A 69 -4.75 15.39 9.73
C GLN A 69 -3.70 15.50 8.62
N LYS A 70 -2.66 16.31 8.79
CA LYS A 70 -1.53 16.42 7.85
C LYS A 70 -0.83 15.09 7.68
N ALA A 71 -0.46 14.43 8.79
CA ALA A 71 0.19 13.11 8.78
C ALA A 71 -0.69 12.06 8.10
N ALA A 72 -1.99 12.00 8.45
CA ALA A 72 -2.95 11.08 7.84
C ALA A 72 -3.10 11.30 6.33
N TYR A 73 -3.11 12.55 5.85
CA TYR A 73 -3.18 12.85 4.43
C TYR A 73 -1.95 12.36 3.67
N VAL A 74 -0.75 12.60 4.20
CA VAL A 74 0.51 12.12 3.61
C VAL A 74 0.53 10.59 3.58
N ALA A 75 0.19 9.94 4.71
CA ALA A 75 0.13 8.48 4.80
C ALA A 75 -0.88 7.90 3.80
N LYS A 76 -2.09 8.46 3.72
CA LYS A 76 -3.12 8.03 2.78
C LYS A 76 -2.64 8.12 1.33
N SER A 77 -1.99 9.24 0.96
CA SER A 77 -1.43 9.44 -0.38
C SER A 77 -0.35 8.41 -0.71
N SER A 78 0.56 8.15 0.23
CA SER A 78 1.63 7.16 0.07
C SER A 78 1.08 5.74 -0.03
N VAL A 79 0.19 5.34 0.88
CA VAL A 79 -0.43 4.00 0.89
C VAL A 79 -1.25 3.77 -0.38
N ALA A 80 -2.03 4.75 -0.83
CA ALA A 80 -2.77 4.63 -2.08
C ALA A 80 -1.84 4.33 -3.27
N SER A 81 -0.68 5.01 -3.34
CA SER A 81 0.33 4.78 -4.39
C SER A 81 1.13 3.50 -4.22
N MET A 82 1.19 2.94 -3.03
CA MET A 82 1.82 1.64 -2.78
C MET A 82 0.95 0.49 -3.27
N ILE A 83 -0.39 0.64 -3.13
CA ILE A 83 -1.35 -0.38 -3.59
C ILE A 83 -1.61 -0.26 -5.10
N VAL A 84 -1.77 0.98 -5.58
CA VAL A 84 -1.97 1.27 -7.01
C VAL A 84 -0.98 2.35 -7.41
N PRO A 85 0.13 2.00 -8.08
CA PRO A 85 1.12 2.97 -8.51
C PRO A 85 0.50 4.14 -9.28
N GLY A 86 0.73 5.36 -8.79
CA GLY A 86 0.14 6.56 -9.36
C GLY A 86 -1.10 7.11 -8.64
N ALA A 87 -1.79 6.31 -7.82
CA ALA A 87 -3.04 6.77 -7.18
C ALA A 87 -2.85 8.00 -6.27
N GLY A 88 -1.81 8.03 -5.46
CA GLY A 88 -1.50 9.18 -4.61
C GLY A 88 -1.12 10.43 -5.39
N GLN A 89 -0.50 10.29 -6.57
CA GLN A 89 -0.22 11.39 -7.48
C GLN A 89 -1.52 12.00 -8.01
N PHE A 90 -2.49 11.16 -8.40
CA PHE A 90 -3.81 11.65 -8.79
C PHE A 90 -4.52 12.37 -7.63
N MET A 91 -4.43 11.85 -6.40
CA MET A 91 -4.95 12.53 -5.21
C MET A 91 -4.31 13.90 -5.00
N ASN A 92 -3.02 14.02 -5.31
CA ASN A 92 -2.26 15.29 -5.24
C ASN A 92 -2.37 16.12 -6.52
N ARG A 93 -3.34 15.88 -7.40
CA ARG A 93 -3.56 16.64 -8.65
C ARG A 93 -2.34 16.67 -9.57
N GLU A 94 -1.57 15.60 -9.58
CA GLU A 94 -0.42 15.40 -10.48
C GLU A 94 -0.72 14.27 -11.48
N PRO A 95 -1.64 14.49 -12.45
CA PRO A 95 -2.15 13.41 -13.29
C PRO A 95 -1.07 12.83 -14.23
N LEU A 96 -0.11 13.63 -14.67
CA LEU A 96 0.96 13.14 -15.53
C LEU A 96 1.86 12.15 -14.78
N ALA A 97 2.30 12.51 -13.57
CA ALA A 97 3.11 11.62 -12.74
C ALA A 97 2.32 10.36 -12.36
N GLY A 98 1.03 10.51 -12.03
CA GLY A 98 0.15 9.38 -11.75
C GLY A 98 0.03 8.42 -12.94
N ALA A 99 -0.18 8.96 -14.13
CA ALA A 99 -0.28 8.16 -15.35
C ALA A 99 1.03 7.44 -15.70
N LEU A 100 2.19 8.07 -15.47
CA LEU A 100 3.48 7.43 -15.71
C LEU A 100 3.73 6.24 -14.78
N PHE A 101 3.44 6.37 -13.49
CA PHE A 101 3.57 5.26 -12.56
C PHE A 101 2.59 4.12 -12.88
N LEU A 102 1.33 4.44 -13.19
CA LEU A 102 0.33 3.45 -13.57
C LEU A 102 0.71 2.74 -14.87
N ALA A 103 1.20 3.46 -15.87
CA ALA A 103 1.66 2.86 -17.13
C ALA A 103 2.88 1.96 -16.89
N GLY A 104 3.81 2.36 -16.03
CA GLY A 104 4.96 1.53 -15.64
C GLY A 104 4.53 0.21 -15.01
N ASP A 105 3.58 0.24 -14.08
CA ASP A 105 2.99 -0.92 -13.43
C ASP A 105 2.34 -1.87 -14.45
N LEU A 106 1.52 -1.32 -15.34
CA LEU A 106 0.88 -2.09 -16.42
C LEU A 106 1.91 -2.76 -17.36
N VAL A 107 3.01 -2.08 -17.68
CA VAL A 107 4.08 -2.65 -18.50
C VAL A 107 4.79 -3.79 -17.77
N ILE A 108 5.10 -3.63 -16.49
CA ILE A 108 5.73 -4.68 -15.68
C ILE A 108 4.79 -5.88 -15.57
N SER A 109 3.54 -5.67 -15.20
CA SER A 109 2.54 -6.74 -15.03
C SER A 109 2.26 -7.47 -16.33
N ALA A 110 2.01 -6.75 -17.43
CA ALA A 110 1.79 -7.34 -18.75
C ALA A 110 3.04 -8.07 -19.25
N GLY A 111 4.23 -7.47 -19.09
CA GLY A 111 5.50 -8.11 -19.46
C GLY A 111 5.77 -9.40 -18.69
N THR A 112 5.47 -9.40 -17.40
CA THR A 112 5.59 -10.60 -16.54
C THR A 112 4.63 -11.70 -17.01
N LEU A 113 3.35 -11.36 -17.25
CA LEU A 113 2.36 -12.33 -17.74
C LEU A 113 2.74 -12.90 -19.11
N VAL A 114 3.17 -12.05 -20.04
CA VAL A 114 3.63 -12.46 -21.36
C VAL A 114 4.87 -13.33 -21.24
N GLY A 115 5.84 -12.96 -20.40
CA GLY A 115 7.04 -13.76 -20.15
C GLY A 115 6.70 -15.15 -19.61
N VAL A 116 5.84 -15.22 -18.60
CA VAL A 116 5.35 -16.51 -18.06
C VAL A 116 4.66 -17.32 -19.14
N TYR A 117 3.77 -16.69 -19.93
CA TYR A 117 3.05 -17.36 -21.00
C TYR A 117 3.97 -18.05 -22.03
N PHE A 118 5.03 -17.35 -22.46
CA PHE A 118 5.97 -17.94 -23.43
C PHE A 118 6.92 -18.98 -22.83
N LEU A 119 7.09 -18.98 -21.51
CA LEU A 119 7.87 -19.99 -20.80
C LEU A 119 7.05 -21.21 -20.38
N MET A 120 5.72 -21.14 -20.47
CA MET A 120 4.87 -22.30 -20.22
C MET A 120 5.06 -23.35 -21.31
N PRO A 121 4.93 -24.66 -20.98
CA PRO A 121 4.82 -25.74 -21.97
C PRO A 121 3.80 -25.42 -23.04
N GLU A 122 4.06 -25.84 -24.28
CA GLU A 122 3.17 -25.52 -25.41
C GLU A 122 1.76 -26.04 -25.20
N GLU A 123 1.64 -27.17 -24.52
CA GLU A 123 0.37 -27.83 -24.20
C GLU A 123 -0.51 -27.02 -23.26
N LEU A 124 0.10 -26.11 -22.48
CA LEU A 124 -0.61 -25.24 -21.55
C LEU A 124 -0.93 -23.86 -22.14
N ARG A 125 -0.45 -23.55 -23.36
CA ARG A 125 -0.66 -22.26 -24.00
C ARG A 125 -2.03 -22.16 -24.65
N PHE A 126 -2.71 -21.04 -24.43
CA PHE A 126 -4.08 -20.81 -24.94
C PHE A 126 -4.18 -20.84 -26.46
N ASP A 127 -3.13 -20.45 -27.19
CA ASP A 127 -3.10 -20.43 -28.66
C ASP A 127 -2.96 -21.84 -29.26
N ARG A 128 -2.61 -22.85 -28.45
CA ARG A 128 -2.46 -24.25 -28.89
C ARG A 128 -3.65 -25.12 -28.54
N ILE A 129 -4.58 -24.66 -27.72
CA ILE A 129 -5.73 -25.41 -27.26
C ILE A 129 -6.94 -25.06 -28.14
N ASP A 130 -7.52 -26.06 -28.79
CA ASP A 130 -8.80 -25.91 -29.49
C ASP A 130 -9.97 -25.95 -28.49
N TYR A 131 -10.28 -24.82 -27.91
CA TYR A 131 -11.36 -24.66 -26.92
C TYR A 131 -12.74 -24.94 -27.48
N LEU A 132 -12.94 -24.84 -28.81
CA LEU A 132 -14.24 -25.04 -29.44
C LEU A 132 -14.57 -26.51 -29.60
N ASN A 133 -13.55 -27.32 -29.88
CA ASN A 133 -13.73 -28.75 -30.20
C ASN A 133 -13.24 -29.68 -29.07
N THR A 134 -12.53 -29.17 -28.07
CA THR A 134 -12.00 -29.98 -26.96
C THR A 134 -12.89 -29.87 -25.73
N PRO A 135 -13.40 -30.98 -25.18
CA PRO A 135 -14.17 -30.98 -23.94
C PRO A 135 -13.37 -30.38 -22.77
N LYS A 136 -14.02 -29.58 -21.92
CA LYS A 136 -13.37 -28.92 -20.74
C LYS A 136 -12.69 -29.92 -19.80
N SER A 137 -13.24 -31.12 -19.64
CA SER A 137 -12.66 -32.19 -18.84
C SER A 137 -11.28 -32.59 -19.37
N ARG A 138 -11.17 -32.78 -20.68
CA ARG A 138 -9.93 -33.16 -21.35
C ARG A 138 -8.84 -32.08 -21.20
N ILE A 139 -9.21 -30.82 -21.41
CA ILE A 139 -8.30 -29.68 -21.20
C ILE A 139 -7.76 -29.69 -19.76
N LYS A 140 -8.67 -29.86 -18.79
CA LYS A 140 -8.28 -29.92 -17.38
C LYS A 140 -7.34 -31.10 -17.09
N ASP A 141 -7.63 -32.28 -17.62
CA ASP A 141 -6.84 -33.47 -17.38
C ASP A 141 -5.44 -33.35 -18.02
N GLU A 142 -5.34 -32.76 -19.22
CA GLU A 142 -4.06 -32.42 -19.86
C GLU A 142 -3.25 -31.42 -19.02
N TRP A 143 -3.88 -30.34 -18.56
CA TRP A 143 -3.22 -29.34 -17.71
C TRP A 143 -2.69 -29.94 -16.41
N VAL A 144 -3.49 -30.77 -15.75
CA VAL A 144 -3.08 -31.42 -14.49
C VAL A 144 -1.90 -32.36 -14.76
N ARG A 145 -1.94 -33.13 -15.85
CA ARG A 145 -0.85 -34.04 -16.22
C ARG A 145 0.43 -33.26 -16.48
N GLU A 146 0.41 -32.23 -17.34
CA GLU A 146 1.59 -31.43 -17.67
C GLU A 146 2.19 -30.73 -16.44
N LEU A 147 1.33 -30.19 -15.56
CA LEU A 147 1.80 -29.60 -14.30
C LEU A 147 2.39 -30.65 -13.34
N GLU A 148 1.92 -31.90 -13.39
CA GLU A 148 2.46 -33.00 -12.59
C GLU A 148 3.79 -33.53 -13.14
N GLU A 149 3.99 -33.50 -14.44
CA GLU A 149 5.20 -33.93 -15.12
C GLU A 149 6.30 -32.86 -15.14
N MET A 150 5.90 -31.58 -14.94
CA MET A 150 6.85 -30.45 -14.90
C MET A 150 7.93 -30.65 -13.83
N THR A 151 9.18 -30.61 -14.23
CA THR A 151 10.32 -30.73 -13.32
C THR A 151 10.63 -29.38 -12.65
N LEU A 152 11.45 -29.42 -11.58
CA LEU A 152 11.94 -28.19 -10.95
C LEU A 152 12.76 -27.33 -11.93
N VAL A 153 13.49 -27.96 -12.82
CA VAL A 153 14.34 -27.27 -13.81
C VAL A 153 13.45 -26.50 -14.81
N ASP A 154 12.36 -27.11 -15.26
CA ASP A 154 11.40 -26.49 -16.20
C ASP A 154 10.63 -25.33 -15.56
N SER A 155 10.38 -25.41 -14.25
CA SER A 155 9.67 -24.36 -13.50
C SER A 155 10.56 -23.17 -13.10
N LEU A 156 11.89 -23.33 -13.04
CA LEU A 156 12.81 -22.27 -12.63
C LEU A 156 12.72 -20.98 -13.48
N PRO A 157 12.67 -21.02 -14.83
CA PRO A 157 12.52 -19.82 -15.65
C PRO A 157 11.23 -19.08 -15.38
N ILE A 158 10.12 -19.81 -15.21
CA ILE A 158 8.79 -19.25 -14.90
C ILE A 158 8.84 -18.56 -13.53
N ALA A 159 9.37 -19.25 -12.52
CA ALA A 159 9.54 -18.71 -11.18
C ALA A 159 10.47 -17.48 -11.18
N GLY A 160 11.53 -17.49 -12.00
CA GLY A 160 12.44 -16.36 -12.17
C GLY A 160 11.77 -15.12 -12.75
N VAL A 161 10.93 -15.29 -13.79
CA VAL A 161 10.17 -14.18 -14.39
C VAL A 161 9.12 -13.64 -13.42
N LEU A 162 8.40 -14.52 -12.71
CA LEU A 162 7.44 -14.10 -11.69
C LEU A 162 8.13 -13.33 -10.56
N ALA A 163 9.20 -13.86 -10.00
CA ALA A 163 9.96 -13.20 -8.94
C ALA A 163 10.54 -11.86 -9.40
N GLY A 164 11.10 -11.80 -10.62
CA GLY A 164 11.61 -10.58 -11.22
C GLY A 164 10.53 -9.53 -11.40
N GLY A 165 9.38 -9.91 -11.93
CA GLY A 165 8.21 -9.05 -12.07
C GLY A 165 7.73 -8.50 -10.73
N MET A 166 7.60 -9.34 -9.72
CA MET A 166 7.20 -8.93 -8.37
C MET A 166 8.20 -7.95 -7.73
N ILE A 167 9.51 -8.17 -7.91
CA ILE A 167 10.54 -7.26 -7.39
C ILE A 167 10.44 -5.91 -8.10
N LEU A 168 10.29 -5.89 -9.41
CA LEU A 168 10.16 -4.64 -10.18
C LEU A 168 8.90 -3.87 -9.77
N ASP A 169 7.78 -4.55 -9.62
CA ASP A 169 6.52 -3.97 -9.16
C ASP A 169 6.66 -3.39 -7.74
N TYR A 170 7.27 -4.13 -6.83
CA TYR A 170 7.54 -3.65 -5.46
C TYR A 170 8.41 -2.38 -5.45
N VAL A 171 9.47 -2.35 -6.26
CA VAL A 171 10.35 -1.17 -6.39
C VAL A 171 9.59 0.02 -6.98
N LEU A 172 8.77 -0.21 -8.01
CA LEU A 172 7.96 0.83 -8.64
C LEU A 172 6.90 1.38 -7.66
N SER A 173 6.19 0.49 -6.96
CA SER A 173 5.19 0.84 -5.94
C SER A 173 5.82 1.65 -4.80
N GLY A 174 6.99 1.24 -4.32
CA GLY A 174 7.74 1.97 -3.30
C GLY A 174 8.19 3.36 -3.77
N ALA A 175 8.68 3.47 -4.99
CA ALA A 175 9.06 4.76 -5.59
C ALA A 175 7.82 5.67 -5.77
N SER A 176 6.71 5.12 -6.24
CA SER A 176 5.43 5.82 -6.38
C SER A 176 4.93 6.33 -5.03
N ALA A 177 4.94 5.49 -3.98
CA ALA A 177 4.51 5.86 -2.64
C ALA A 177 5.36 7.02 -2.07
N ARG A 178 6.69 6.94 -2.19
CA ARG A 178 7.59 8.02 -1.75
C ARG A 178 7.33 9.33 -2.49
N HIS A 179 7.18 9.28 -3.81
CA HIS A 179 6.88 10.45 -4.62
C HIS A 179 5.53 11.07 -4.24
N ALA A 180 4.49 10.27 -4.05
CA ALA A 180 3.18 10.74 -3.62
C ALA A 180 3.22 11.40 -2.24
N GLY A 181 3.97 10.83 -1.29
CA GLY A 181 4.18 11.42 0.03
C GLY A 181 4.92 12.75 -0.02
N MET A 182 5.95 12.88 -0.88
CA MET A 182 6.65 14.16 -1.08
C MET A 182 5.72 15.22 -1.67
N LEU A 183 4.92 14.88 -2.69
CA LEU A 183 3.93 15.79 -3.27
C LEU A 183 2.92 16.27 -2.23
N ALA A 184 2.40 15.36 -1.42
CA ALA A 184 1.46 15.69 -0.35
C ALA A 184 2.07 16.69 0.64
N ARG A 185 3.32 16.45 1.10
CA ARG A 185 4.03 17.37 2.00
C ARG A 185 4.24 18.75 1.37
N ASN A 186 4.67 18.80 0.11
CA ASN A 186 4.91 20.06 -0.59
C ASN A 186 3.62 20.89 -0.70
N ARG A 187 2.48 20.26 -0.99
CA ARG A 187 1.18 20.93 -1.09
C ARG A 187 0.64 21.41 0.26
N ILE A 188 0.94 20.68 1.32
CA ILE A 188 0.64 21.12 2.69
C ILE A 188 1.51 22.33 3.05
N ALA A 189 2.81 22.25 2.76
CA ALA A 189 3.76 23.34 3.04
C ALA A 189 3.48 24.62 2.24
N SER A 190 3.02 24.48 0.98
CA SER A 190 2.61 25.62 0.14
C SER A 190 1.25 26.22 0.51
N GLY A 191 0.51 25.59 1.43
CA GLY A 191 -0.84 26.05 1.84
C GLY A 191 -1.94 25.74 0.81
N GLU A 192 -1.64 24.94 -0.24
CA GLU A 192 -2.66 24.51 -1.21
C GLU A 192 -3.69 23.55 -0.57
N ILE A 193 -3.27 22.86 0.48
CA ILE A 193 -4.11 21.99 1.29
C ILE A 193 -4.12 22.56 2.70
N THR A 194 -5.30 22.95 3.15
CA THR A 194 -5.51 23.51 4.48
C THR A 194 -6.37 22.58 5.32
N PHE A 195 -6.01 22.45 6.60
CA PHE A 195 -6.75 21.65 7.57
C PHE A 195 -7.44 22.56 8.57
N LYS A 196 -8.63 22.14 8.99
CA LYS A 196 -9.40 22.87 10.01
C LYS A 196 -9.32 22.09 11.33
N PRO A 197 -9.22 22.79 12.47
CA PRO A 197 -9.36 22.14 13.77
C PRO A 197 -10.65 21.32 13.83
N ARG A 198 -10.55 20.07 14.23
CA ARG A 198 -11.70 19.18 14.43
C ARG A 198 -11.59 18.56 15.82
N PRO A 199 -12.11 19.20 16.84
CA PRO A 199 -12.23 18.58 18.14
C PRO A 199 -13.30 17.48 18.05
N GLU A 200 -12.89 16.25 18.06
CA GLU A 200 -13.81 15.12 18.16
C GLU A 200 -13.71 14.52 19.56
N MET A 201 -14.78 14.65 20.33
CA MET A 201 -14.90 13.95 21.60
C MET A 201 -15.38 12.52 21.35
N ILE A 202 -14.60 11.57 21.79
CA ILE A 202 -15.01 10.16 21.79
C ILE A 202 -15.45 9.80 23.22
N ILE A 203 -16.70 9.38 23.34
CA ILE A 203 -17.19 8.76 24.57
C ILE A 203 -16.66 7.32 24.60
N MET A 204 -15.68 7.07 25.48
CA MET A 204 -15.17 5.71 25.67
C MET A 204 -16.21 4.84 26.39
N ALA A 205 -16.19 3.53 26.11
CA ALA A 205 -16.99 2.55 26.82
C ALA A 205 -16.72 2.64 28.33
N GLY A 206 -17.78 2.96 29.12
CA GLY A 206 -17.68 3.20 30.56
C GLY A 206 -17.95 4.63 30.98
N GLY A 207 -18.41 5.51 30.08
CA GLY A 207 -18.83 6.89 30.39
C GLY A 207 -17.65 7.84 30.71
N ARG A 208 -16.41 7.45 30.43
CA ARG A 208 -15.27 8.33 30.52
C ARG A 208 -15.15 9.13 29.23
N LEU A 209 -15.10 10.45 29.36
CA LEU A 209 -14.78 11.33 28.25
C LEU A 209 -13.29 11.13 27.90
N GLY A 210 -13.02 10.67 26.72
CA GLY A 210 -11.70 10.59 26.13
C GLY A 210 -11.62 11.52 24.93
N LEU A 211 -10.52 12.25 24.77
CA LEU A 211 -10.22 12.90 23.52
C LEU A 211 -9.74 11.81 22.55
N GLY A 212 -10.50 11.61 21.49
CA GLY A 212 -10.17 10.70 20.43
C GLY A 212 -10.13 11.45 19.11
N MET A 213 -9.22 11.09 18.24
CA MET A 213 -9.23 11.52 16.86
C MET A 213 -9.98 10.46 16.04
N SER A 214 -11.13 10.82 15.48
CA SER A 214 -11.82 9.98 14.51
C SER A 214 -11.30 10.36 13.12
N MET A 215 -10.83 9.35 12.39
CA MET A 215 -10.55 9.49 10.97
C MET A 215 -11.82 9.14 10.21
N SER A 216 -12.57 10.14 9.77
CA SER A 216 -13.61 9.94 8.76
C SER A 216 -12.93 9.86 7.39
N TYR A 217 -13.06 8.70 6.74
CA TYR A 217 -12.61 8.44 5.37
C TYR A 217 -13.58 9.00 4.35
#